data_5d90a6ba0b5b8ad9135f6758adfd3914
#
_entry.id   5d90a6ba0b5b8ad9135f6758adfd3914
#
_cell.length_a   1.000
_cell.length_b   1.000
_cell.length_c   1.000
_cell.angle_alpha   90.00
_cell.angle_beta   90.00
_cell.angle_gamma   90.00
#
_symmetry.space_group_name_H-M   'P 1'
#
loop_
_entity.id
_entity.type
_entity.pdbx_description
1 polymer ?
#
loop_
_entity_poly.entity_id
_entity_poly.type
_entity_poly.pdbx_seq_one_letter_code
_entity_poly.pdbx_strand_id
1 'polypeptide(L)'
;DADLINADKQTITTLPGSSIFDSAMSFGMIRSQKVDLTILGAMEVSENGDIANWKIPGKMVKGMGGAMDLVASAKNIIVAMQHVNKHGESKLLPNCTLPLTGIKCIKKVFTELAVLDILPQGGFKLLERAPGVSVEFIQQSTLGKLIVEGDIPEMKLD
;
A
#
# COMPACT_ATOMS: atom_id res chain seq x y z
N ASP A 1 -8.62 25.10 -15.44
CA ASP A 1 -7.83 26.24 -15.00
C ASP A 1 -6.35 25.95 -15.27
N ALA A 2 -5.66 26.85 -15.97
CA ALA A 2 -4.25 26.64 -16.36
C ALA A 2 -3.29 26.69 -15.17
N ASP A 3 -3.69 27.33 -14.08
CA ASP A 3 -2.88 27.51 -12.88
C ASP A 3 -3.08 26.39 -11.84
N LEU A 4 -4.01 25.45 -12.10
CA LEU A 4 -4.31 24.35 -11.19
C LEU A 4 -3.97 23.01 -11.83
N ILE A 5 -3.21 22.21 -11.13
CA ILE A 5 -2.83 20.84 -11.54
C ILE A 5 -3.07 19.82 -10.41
N ASN A 6 -3.38 18.59 -10.78
CA ASN A 6 -3.43 17.47 -9.85
C ASN A 6 -2.03 16.86 -9.61
N ALA A 7 -1.95 15.76 -8.82
CA ALA A 7 -0.71 15.06 -8.54
C ALA A 7 -0.03 14.50 -9.80
N ASP A 8 -0.80 14.16 -10.83
CA ASP A 8 -0.31 13.66 -12.14
C ASP A 8 0.06 14.80 -13.10
N LYS A 9 0.05 16.06 -12.64
CA LYS A 9 0.33 17.27 -13.41
C LYS A 9 -0.66 17.56 -14.54
N GLN A 10 -1.87 16.99 -14.45
CA GLN A 10 -2.96 17.30 -15.36
C GLN A 10 -3.67 18.58 -14.92
N THR A 11 -4.02 19.42 -15.86
CA THR A 11 -4.83 20.63 -15.62
C THR A 11 -6.22 20.22 -15.09
N ILE A 12 -6.66 20.86 -14.01
CA ILE A 12 -7.94 20.60 -13.35
C ILE A 12 -8.73 21.88 -13.12
N THR A 13 -9.98 21.74 -12.70
CA THR A 13 -10.79 22.80 -12.07
C THR A 13 -11.25 22.34 -10.69
N THR A 14 -11.45 23.28 -9.79
CA THR A 14 -12.02 22.99 -8.47
C THR A 14 -13.54 23.03 -8.53
N LEU A 15 -14.19 22.14 -7.80
CA LEU A 15 -15.63 22.18 -7.61
C LEU A 15 -16.01 23.25 -6.57
N PRO A 16 -17.24 23.83 -6.65
CA PRO A 16 -17.75 24.69 -5.60
C PRO A 16 -17.66 24.04 -4.21
N GLY A 17 -17.14 24.77 -3.23
CA GLY A 17 -16.90 24.23 -1.89
C GLY A 17 -15.52 23.63 -1.66
N SER A 18 -14.68 23.51 -2.70
CA SER A 18 -13.28 23.10 -2.54
C SER A 18 -12.49 24.11 -1.70
N SER A 19 -11.54 23.60 -0.92
CA SER A 19 -10.58 24.41 -0.18
C SER A 19 -9.17 24.19 -0.72
N ILE A 20 -8.42 25.27 -0.83
CA ILE A 20 -7.00 25.24 -1.19
C ILE A 20 -6.21 25.66 0.05
N PHE A 21 -5.22 24.87 0.40
CA PHE A 21 -4.37 25.10 1.57
C PHE A 21 -2.94 24.64 1.28
N ASP A 22 -2.00 25.15 2.06
CA ASP A 22 -0.58 24.82 1.90
C ASP A 22 -0.22 23.43 2.45
N SER A 23 1.02 23.03 2.21
CA SER A 23 1.53 21.74 2.70
C SER A 23 1.61 21.66 4.22
N ALA A 24 1.85 22.78 4.92
CA ALA A 24 1.92 22.80 6.38
C ALA A 24 0.56 22.45 6.99
N MET A 25 -0.52 23.03 6.47
CA MET A 25 -1.89 22.68 6.89
C MET A 25 -2.23 21.24 6.54
N SER A 26 -1.88 20.76 5.33
CA SER A 26 -2.09 19.37 4.91
C SER A 26 -1.43 18.39 5.87
N PHE A 27 -0.14 18.57 6.16
CA PHE A 27 0.59 17.71 7.12
C PHE A 27 0.10 17.90 8.55
N GLY A 28 -0.38 19.07 8.93
CA GLY A 28 -1.04 19.30 10.21
C GLY A 28 -2.29 18.43 10.38
N MET A 29 -3.13 18.32 9.35
CA MET A 29 -4.29 17.43 9.34
C MET A 29 -3.89 15.96 9.43
N ILE A 30 -2.86 15.53 8.71
CA ILE A 30 -2.33 14.16 8.78
C ILE A 30 -1.85 13.85 10.21
N ARG A 31 -0.96 14.66 10.77
CA ARG A 31 -0.37 14.47 12.10
C ARG A 31 -1.37 14.56 13.24
N SER A 32 -2.45 15.31 13.06
CA SER A 32 -3.55 15.40 14.03
C SER A 32 -4.54 14.23 13.97
N GLN A 33 -4.21 13.17 13.23
CA GLN A 33 -5.03 11.96 13.06
C GLN A 33 -6.43 12.24 12.48
N LYS A 34 -6.55 13.25 11.63
CA LYS A 34 -7.80 13.58 10.91
C LYS A 34 -8.00 12.73 9.66
N VAL A 35 -7.00 11.92 9.28
CA VAL A 35 -7.06 10.99 8.15
C VAL A 35 -7.47 9.62 8.67
N ASP A 36 -8.66 9.17 8.27
CA ASP A 36 -9.19 7.86 8.70
C ASP A 36 -8.60 6.69 7.89
N LEU A 37 -8.28 6.92 6.63
CA LEU A 37 -7.72 5.92 5.73
C LEU A 37 -6.67 6.54 4.82
N THR A 38 -5.54 5.84 4.67
CA THR A 38 -4.55 6.17 3.65
C THR A 38 -4.25 4.96 2.78
N ILE A 39 -4.02 5.21 1.49
CA ILE A 39 -3.65 4.19 0.50
C ILE A 39 -2.24 4.52 0.01
N LEU A 40 -1.31 3.59 0.18
CA LEU A 40 0.08 3.76 -0.20
C LEU A 40 0.50 2.72 -1.24
N GLY A 41 1.36 3.13 -2.17
CA GLY A 41 2.15 2.20 -2.96
C GLY A 41 3.31 1.63 -2.14
N ALA A 42 3.75 0.40 -2.44
CA ALA A 42 4.90 -0.20 -1.78
C ALA A 42 5.82 -0.93 -2.76
N MET A 43 7.10 -1.00 -2.39
CA MET A 43 8.08 -1.89 -3.02
C MET A 43 8.07 -3.25 -2.35
N GLU A 44 7.96 -3.29 -1.02
CA GLU A 44 7.88 -4.50 -0.20
C GLU A 44 6.94 -4.29 0.98
N VAL A 45 6.25 -5.36 1.36
CA VAL A 45 5.46 -5.45 2.60
C VAL A 45 5.82 -6.75 3.30
N SER A 46 6.05 -6.70 4.62
CA SER A 46 6.31 -7.91 5.40
C SER A 46 5.03 -8.52 5.95
N GLU A 47 5.08 -9.81 6.27
CA GLU A 47 3.99 -10.53 6.93
C GLU A 47 3.64 -9.99 8.33
N ASN A 48 4.49 -9.12 8.89
CA ASN A 48 4.27 -8.41 10.15
C ASN A 48 3.67 -7.02 9.98
N GLY A 49 3.45 -6.57 8.73
CA GLY A 49 2.88 -5.27 8.42
C GLY A 49 3.88 -4.12 8.32
N ASP A 50 5.16 -4.42 8.15
CA ASP A 50 6.15 -3.40 7.81
C ASP A 50 6.02 -3.03 6.33
N ILE A 51 6.38 -1.79 6.00
CA ILE A 51 6.35 -1.27 4.63
C ILE A 51 7.68 -0.62 4.26
N ALA A 52 8.14 -0.88 3.03
CA ALA A 52 9.25 -0.21 2.39
C ALA A 52 8.81 0.37 1.04
N ASN A 53 8.88 1.70 0.89
CA ASN A 53 8.40 2.35 -0.34
C ASN A 53 9.19 3.60 -0.77
N TRP A 54 10.37 3.88 -0.19
CA TRP A 54 11.03 5.15 -0.45
C TRP A 54 12.47 5.03 -1.00
N LYS A 55 13.17 3.94 -0.72
CA LYS A 55 14.59 3.82 -1.07
C LYS A 55 14.96 2.41 -1.53
N ILE A 56 15.69 2.34 -2.65
CA ILE A 56 16.40 1.14 -3.09
C ILE A 56 17.90 1.45 -2.94
N PRO A 57 18.65 0.69 -2.12
CA PRO A 57 20.08 0.91 -1.96
C PRO A 57 20.81 0.89 -3.32
N GLY A 58 21.75 1.82 -3.50
CA GLY A 58 22.50 1.93 -4.75
C GLY A 58 21.77 2.64 -5.90
N LYS A 59 20.50 3.02 -5.73
CA LYS A 59 19.74 3.81 -6.72
C LYS A 59 19.45 5.21 -6.20
N MET A 60 19.10 6.11 -7.13
CA MET A 60 18.67 7.48 -6.78
C MET A 60 17.50 7.46 -5.82
N VAL A 61 17.61 8.18 -4.72
CA VAL A 61 16.56 8.37 -3.74
C VAL A 61 15.68 9.54 -4.21
N LYS A 62 14.41 9.26 -4.49
CA LYS A 62 13.42 10.30 -4.84
C LYS A 62 12.86 11.05 -3.62
N GLY A 63 13.25 10.61 -2.42
CA GLY A 63 12.72 11.12 -1.16
C GLY A 63 11.53 10.30 -0.65
N MET A 64 11.26 10.40 0.65
CA MET A 64 10.18 9.67 1.31
C MET A 64 8.81 10.36 1.18
N GLY A 65 8.77 11.60 0.73
CA GLY A 65 7.54 12.40 0.67
C GLY A 65 6.83 12.43 2.02
N GLY A 66 5.50 12.38 1.99
CA GLY A 66 4.66 12.33 3.18
C GLY A 66 4.38 10.92 3.73
N ALA A 67 4.98 9.86 3.16
CA ALA A 67 4.63 8.49 3.53
C ALA A 67 4.92 8.19 5.01
N MET A 68 6.02 8.69 5.55
CA MET A 68 6.35 8.47 6.96
C MET A 68 5.38 9.17 7.92
N ASP A 69 4.90 10.37 7.58
CA ASP A 69 3.86 11.05 8.36
C ASP A 69 2.53 10.29 8.32
N LEU A 70 2.17 9.76 7.14
CA LEU A 70 0.96 8.96 6.96
C LEU A 70 1.01 7.66 7.75
N VAL A 71 2.12 6.90 7.67
CA VAL A 71 2.25 5.63 8.41
C VAL A 71 2.33 5.82 9.92
N ALA A 72 2.79 6.98 10.38
CA ALA A 72 2.86 7.31 11.81
C ALA A 72 1.52 7.81 12.37
N SER A 73 0.60 8.31 11.54
CA SER A 73 -0.54 9.09 12.03
C SER A 73 -1.90 8.61 11.53
N ALA A 74 -2.00 7.94 10.36
CA ALA A 74 -3.27 7.48 9.85
C ALA A 74 -3.83 6.30 10.67
N LYS A 75 -5.14 6.29 10.91
CA LYS A 75 -5.80 5.22 11.69
C LYS A 75 -5.78 3.88 10.96
N ASN A 76 -5.96 3.91 9.65
CA ASN A 76 -5.95 2.73 8.80
C ASN A 76 -5.06 2.97 7.58
N ILE A 77 -4.17 2.03 7.35
CA ILE A 77 -3.24 2.09 6.22
C ILE A 77 -3.40 0.81 5.41
N ILE A 78 -3.72 0.98 4.16
CA ILE A 78 -3.75 -0.10 3.17
C ILE A 78 -2.70 0.15 2.09
N VAL A 79 -2.23 -0.93 1.50
CA VAL A 79 -1.27 -0.88 0.40
C VAL A 79 -1.94 -1.35 -0.88
N ALA A 80 -1.73 -0.61 -1.99
CA ALA A 80 -2.04 -1.04 -3.34
C ALA A 80 -0.74 -1.17 -4.14
N MET A 81 -0.40 -2.39 -4.58
CA MET A 81 0.89 -2.67 -5.21
C MET A 81 0.84 -3.90 -6.11
N GLN A 82 1.81 -4.06 -6.99
CA GLN A 82 2.00 -5.32 -7.71
C GLN A 82 2.46 -6.42 -6.75
N HIS A 83 1.96 -7.64 -6.92
CA HIS A 83 2.28 -8.80 -6.09
C HIS A 83 3.75 -9.22 -6.22
N VAL A 84 4.24 -9.21 -7.45
CA VAL A 84 5.63 -9.54 -7.79
C VAL A 84 6.32 -8.37 -8.48
N ASN A 85 7.64 -8.40 -8.50
CA ASN A 85 8.43 -7.44 -9.26
C ASN A 85 8.54 -7.86 -10.74
N LYS A 86 9.23 -7.06 -11.57
CA LYS A 86 9.43 -7.32 -13.00
C LYS A 86 10.22 -8.62 -13.31
N HIS A 87 10.82 -9.23 -12.31
CA HIS A 87 11.55 -10.51 -12.43
C HIS A 87 10.75 -11.70 -11.90
N GLY A 88 9.50 -11.49 -11.47
CA GLY A 88 8.63 -12.51 -10.89
C GLY A 88 8.91 -12.80 -9.41
N GLU A 89 9.75 -12.00 -8.75
CA GLU A 89 10.05 -12.18 -7.33
C GLU A 89 8.96 -11.52 -6.47
N SER A 90 8.55 -12.22 -5.40
CA SER A 90 7.54 -11.73 -4.46
C SER A 90 7.93 -10.41 -3.82
N LYS A 91 6.96 -9.51 -3.69
CA LYS A 91 7.06 -8.28 -2.90
C LYS A 91 6.38 -8.40 -1.53
N LEU A 92 5.73 -9.55 -1.29
CA LEU A 92 5.14 -9.94 -0.01
C LEU A 92 6.09 -10.91 0.69
N LEU A 93 6.78 -10.44 1.71
CA LEU A 93 7.97 -11.08 2.28
C LEU A 93 7.77 -11.47 3.75
N PRO A 94 8.55 -12.42 4.30
CA PRO A 94 8.60 -12.63 5.74
C PRO A 94 9.09 -11.36 6.48
N ASN A 95 10.12 -10.71 5.94
CA ASN A 95 10.65 -9.43 6.43
C ASN A 95 11.06 -8.58 5.23
N CYS A 96 10.86 -7.27 5.30
CA CYS A 96 11.34 -6.36 4.27
C CYS A 96 12.87 -6.38 4.21
N THR A 97 13.42 -6.35 3.00
CA THR A 97 14.86 -6.26 2.75
C THR A 97 15.30 -4.82 2.47
N LEU A 98 14.36 -3.98 2.04
CA LEU A 98 14.60 -2.56 1.77
C LEU A 98 14.42 -1.71 3.06
N PRO A 99 15.00 -0.49 3.10
CA PRO A 99 14.82 0.44 4.22
C PRO A 99 13.34 0.74 4.48
N LEU A 100 12.93 0.56 5.72
CA LEU A 100 11.53 0.69 6.12
C LEU A 100 11.04 2.14 6.07
N THR A 101 9.78 2.29 5.72
CA THR A 101 8.98 3.52 5.83
C THR A 101 8.19 3.52 7.13
N GLY A 102 7.67 2.36 7.52
CA GLY A 102 6.90 2.15 8.74
C GLY A 102 6.96 0.70 9.20
N ILE A 103 6.71 0.49 10.49
CA ILE A 103 6.79 -0.80 11.17
C ILE A 103 5.40 -1.16 11.68
N LYS A 104 4.92 -2.38 11.39
CA LYS A 104 3.65 -2.94 11.88
C LYS A 104 2.43 -2.02 11.70
N CYS A 105 2.43 -1.26 10.61
CA CYS A 105 1.41 -0.24 10.35
C CYS A 105 0.42 -0.64 9.26
N ILE A 106 0.76 -1.60 8.40
CA ILE A 106 -0.11 -2.06 7.31
C ILE A 106 -1.06 -3.13 7.82
N LYS A 107 -2.34 -2.96 7.52
CA LYS A 107 -3.40 -3.92 7.88
C LYS A 107 -3.90 -4.73 6.69
N LYS A 108 -3.88 -4.15 5.49
CA LYS A 108 -4.43 -4.78 4.29
C LYS A 108 -3.60 -4.45 3.06
N VAL A 109 -3.45 -5.43 2.19
CA VAL A 109 -2.75 -5.29 0.90
C VAL A 109 -3.68 -5.70 -0.23
N PHE A 110 -3.75 -4.86 -1.25
CA PHE A 110 -4.41 -5.12 -2.52
C PHE A 110 -3.35 -5.29 -3.60
N THR A 111 -3.45 -6.35 -4.35
CA THR A 111 -2.60 -6.59 -5.52
C THR A 111 -3.46 -6.95 -6.72
N GLU A 112 -2.86 -7.06 -7.90
CA GLU A 112 -3.53 -7.56 -9.10
C GLU A 112 -3.91 -9.05 -9.00
N LEU A 113 -3.39 -9.77 -8.00
CA LEU A 113 -3.67 -11.20 -7.79
C LEU A 113 -4.62 -11.46 -6.62
N ALA A 114 -4.57 -10.63 -5.57
CA ALA A 114 -5.21 -10.96 -4.31
C ALA A 114 -5.52 -9.74 -3.43
N VAL A 115 -6.51 -9.89 -2.55
CA VAL A 115 -6.73 -9.07 -1.37
C VAL A 115 -6.31 -9.85 -0.14
N LEU A 116 -5.45 -9.26 0.68
CA LEU A 116 -4.81 -9.90 1.82
C LEU A 116 -4.94 -9.03 3.07
N ASP A 117 -5.31 -9.62 4.20
CA ASP A 117 -5.17 -9.01 5.51
C ASP A 117 -3.84 -9.44 6.15
N ILE A 118 -3.24 -8.53 6.91
CA ILE A 118 -2.08 -8.86 7.75
C ILE A 118 -2.57 -9.17 9.15
N LEU A 119 -2.28 -10.38 9.62
CA LEU A 119 -2.74 -10.83 10.92
C LEU A 119 -1.87 -10.26 12.06
N PRO A 120 -2.44 -9.99 13.26
CA PRO A 120 -1.67 -9.48 14.39
C PRO A 120 -0.51 -10.39 14.83
N GLN A 121 -0.65 -11.70 14.64
CA GLN A 121 0.38 -12.70 14.94
C GLN A 121 1.37 -12.94 13.79
N GLY A 122 1.26 -12.15 12.72
CA GLY A 122 2.01 -12.31 11.48
C GLY A 122 1.33 -13.25 10.47
N GLY A 123 1.62 -13.02 9.21
CA GLY A 123 1.07 -13.76 8.07
C GLY A 123 0.06 -12.97 7.26
N PHE A 124 -0.02 -13.29 5.98
CA PHE A 124 -0.98 -12.76 5.02
C PHE A 124 -2.18 -13.69 4.95
N LYS A 125 -3.34 -13.25 5.43
CA LYS A 125 -4.59 -13.99 5.27
C LYS A 125 -5.20 -13.63 3.91
N LEU A 126 -5.38 -14.64 3.05
CA LEU A 126 -6.02 -14.47 1.75
C LEU A 126 -7.52 -14.28 1.94
N LEU A 127 -8.06 -13.16 1.44
CA LEU A 127 -9.48 -12.83 1.52
C LEU A 127 -10.18 -13.03 0.19
N GLU A 128 -9.57 -12.54 -0.89
CA GLU A 128 -10.12 -12.61 -2.25
C GLU A 128 -8.98 -12.85 -3.24
N ARG A 129 -9.31 -13.50 -4.35
CA ARG A 129 -8.41 -13.73 -5.48
C ARG A 129 -8.90 -12.99 -6.72
N ALA A 130 -8.00 -12.63 -7.62
CA ALA A 130 -8.40 -12.05 -8.89
C ALA A 130 -9.15 -13.08 -9.73
N PRO A 131 -10.10 -12.66 -10.60
CA PRO A 131 -10.84 -13.56 -11.47
C PRO A 131 -9.91 -14.44 -12.32
N GLY A 132 -10.15 -15.75 -12.29
CA GLY A 132 -9.36 -16.75 -13.02
C GLY A 132 -7.99 -17.07 -12.42
N VAL A 133 -7.58 -16.45 -11.32
CA VAL A 133 -6.33 -16.77 -10.63
C VAL A 133 -6.56 -17.85 -9.59
N SER A 134 -5.72 -18.91 -9.58
CA SER A 134 -5.84 -19.98 -8.60
C SER A 134 -5.14 -19.63 -7.27
N VAL A 135 -5.58 -20.25 -6.18
CA VAL A 135 -4.97 -20.09 -4.85
C VAL A 135 -3.53 -20.59 -4.87
N GLU A 136 -3.25 -21.67 -5.58
CA GLU A 136 -1.90 -22.25 -5.72
C GLU A 136 -0.94 -21.29 -6.39
N PHE A 137 -1.40 -20.54 -7.41
CA PHE A 137 -0.58 -19.52 -8.06
C PHE A 137 -0.25 -18.37 -7.10
N ILE A 138 -1.22 -17.93 -6.29
CA ILE A 138 -1.00 -16.90 -5.28
C ILE A 138 0.00 -17.39 -4.23
N GLN A 139 -0.11 -18.66 -3.79
CA GLN A 139 0.84 -19.27 -2.84
C GLN A 139 2.27 -19.29 -3.39
N GLN A 140 2.44 -19.68 -4.65
CA GLN A 140 3.76 -19.72 -5.31
C GLN A 140 4.34 -18.31 -5.50
N SER A 141 3.48 -17.31 -5.65
CA SER A 141 3.86 -15.90 -5.84
C SER A 141 4.09 -15.14 -4.53
N THR A 142 3.79 -15.73 -3.37
CA THR A 142 3.91 -15.11 -2.05
C THR A 142 5.03 -15.77 -1.26
N LEU A 143 6.10 -15.04 -0.95
CA LEU A 143 7.22 -15.57 -0.18
C LEU A 143 6.96 -15.56 1.33
N GLY A 144 6.21 -14.57 1.83
CA GLY A 144 5.77 -14.52 3.22
C GLY A 144 4.72 -15.59 3.51
N LYS A 145 4.46 -15.83 4.79
CA LYS A 145 3.49 -16.84 5.24
C LYS A 145 2.08 -16.51 4.76
N LEU A 146 1.55 -17.26 3.79
CA LEU A 146 0.17 -17.15 3.33
C LEU A 146 -0.74 -18.08 4.13
N ILE A 147 -1.86 -17.56 4.60
CA ILE A 147 -2.88 -18.27 5.35
C ILE A 147 -4.15 -18.31 4.50
N VAL A 148 -4.60 -19.51 4.17
CA VAL A 148 -5.80 -19.76 3.37
C VAL A 148 -6.79 -20.50 4.25
N GLU A 149 -7.97 -19.93 4.44
CA GLU A 149 -9.03 -20.51 5.26
C GLU A 149 -10.35 -20.52 4.46
N GLY A 150 -10.90 -21.71 4.28
CA GLY A 150 -12.16 -21.91 3.55
C GLY A 150 -12.04 -21.69 2.04
N ASP A 151 -13.18 -21.43 1.41
CA ASP A 151 -13.25 -21.09 -0.02
C ASP A 151 -12.96 -19.61 -0.22
N ILE A 152 -12.07 -19.31 -1.15
CA ILE A 152 -11.62 -17.93 -1.43
C ILE A 152 -12.40 -17.39 -2.64
N PRO A 153 -13.29 -16.40 -2.42
CA PRO A 153 -14.07 -15.82 -3.49
C PRO A 153 -13.21 -15.03 -4.48
N GLU A 154 -13.71 -14.89 -5.70
CA GLU A 154 -13.14 -13.95 -6.65
C GLU A 154 -13.55 -12.51 -6.33
N MET A 155 -12.63 -11.57 -6.59
CA MET A 155 -12.91 -10.14 -6.53
C MET A 155 -14.05 -9.81 -7.50
N LYS A 156 -14.99 -8.98 -7.07
CA LYS A 156 -15.99 -8.39 -7.96
C LYS A 156 -15.37 -7.13 -8.58
N LEU A 157 -15.12 -7.22 -9.87
CA LEU A 157 -14.64 -6.08 -10.68
C LEU A 157 -15.83 -5.59 -11.51
N ASP A 158 -16.41 -4.44 -11.14
CA ASP A 158 -17.49 -3.78 -11.89
C ASP A 158 -16.93 -2.97 -13.06
#